data_e903deb2fd73b828cdfb9b8a13cf1c4e
#
_entry.id   e903deb2fd73b828cdfb9b8a13cf1c4e
#
_cell.length_a   1.000
_cell.length_b   1.000
_cell.length_c   1.000
_cell.angle_alpha   90.00
_cell.angle_beta   90.00
_cell.angle_gamma   90.00
#
_symmetry.space_group_name_H-M   'P 1'
#
loop_
_entity.id
_entity.type
_entity.pdbx_description
1 polymer ?
#
loop_
_entity_poly.entity_id
_entity_poly.type
_entity_poly.pdbx_seq_one_letter_code
_entity_poly.pdbx_strand_id
1 'polypeptide(L)'
;DSSVSNDIKITFFPTKHWSARGLFDRNQSLWGGWALDTERLNILHLGDTAYDKMFLDYQDKLGSIDMTFMPIGSYFPRDIEAEYHVDPYEAIQLAKDLESAYTYGIHWGGIFFTQEPTYEPQEIIKKAMIEDPTLNFETSIPGILIEIP
;
A
#
# COMPACT_ATOMS: atom_id res chain seq x y z
N ASP A 1 -10.19 33.79 16.79
CA ASP A 1 -10.73 32.70 15.95
C ASP A 1 -9.68 32.34 14.93
N SER A 2 -8.85 31.35 15.27
CA SER A 2 -7.97 30.69 14.30
C SER A 2 -8.84 29.74 13.48
N SER A 3 -9.32 30.19 12.32
CA SER A 3 -9.89 29.30 11.32
C SER A 3 -8.75 28.38 10.86
N VAL A 4 -8.72 27.16 11.39
CA VAL A 4 -7.88 26.10 10.83
C VAL A 4 -8.43 25.85 9.43
N SER A 5 -7.67 26.22 8.41
CA SER A 5 -7.96 25.81 7.04
C SER A 5 -7.86 24.28 7.02
N ASN A 6 -8.94 23.59 6.72
CA ASN A 6 -8.94 22.14 6.56
C ASN A 6 -8.67 21.77 5.09
N ASP A 7 -7.71 22.42 4.46
CA ASP A 7 -7.39 22.13 3.08
C ASP A 7 -6.66 20.79 3.00
N ILE A 8 -7.31 19.82 2.36
CA ILE A 8 -6.72 18.52 2.03
C ILE A 8 -6.41 18.56 0.54
N LYS A 9 -5.14 18.39 0.20
CA LYS A 9 -4.73 18.18 -1.19
C LYS A 9 -4.78 16.70 -1.50
N ILE A 10 -5.53 16.33 -2.53
CA ILE A 10 -5.63 14.96 -3.00
C ILE A 10 -4.92 14.85 -4.35
N THR A 11 -3.93 13.96 -4.42
CA THR A 11 -3.16 13.71 -5.64
C THR A 11 -3.36 12.27 -6.07
N PHE A 12 -3.80 12.05 -7.32
CA PHE A 12 -3.81 10.72 -7.94
C PHE A 12 -2.43 10.45 -8.56
N PHE A 13 -1.88 9.26 -8.32
CA PHE A 13 -0.59 8.87 -8.87
C PHE A 13 -0.62 7.45 -9.46
N PRO A 14 0.20 7.16 -10.47
CA PRO A 14 0.23 5.85 -11.11
C PRO A 14 0.77 4.76 -10.16
N THR A 15 0.25 3.54 -10.30
CA THR A 15 0.76 2.31 -9.70
C THR A 15 0.94 1.25 -10.79
N LYS A 16 1.64 0.17 -10.50
CA LYS A 16 1.85 -0.91 -11.46
C LYS A 16 0.73 -1.94 -11.35
N HIS A 17 -0.34 -1.70 -12.09
CA HIS A 17 -1.51 -2.58 -12.15
C HIS A 17 -2.18 -2.44 -13.53
N TRP A 18 -3.44 -2.78 -13.62
CA TRP A 18 -4.26 -2.68 -14.81
C TRP A 18 -5.72 -2.36 -14.45
N SER A 19 -6.55 -2.10 -15.46
CA SER A 19 -7.98 -1.92 -15.26
C SER A 19 -8.80 -2.64 -16.31
N ALA A 20 -9.95 -3.14 -15.93
CA ALA A 20 -11.03 -3.56 -16.80
C ALA A 20 -12.36 -3.60 -16.03
N ARG A 21 -13.47 -3.36 -16.73
CA ARG A 21 -14.83 -3.55 -16.23
C ARG A 21 -15.58 -4.62 -17.03
N GLY A 22 -15.06 -4.99 -18.18
CA GLY A 22 -15.62 -5.98 -19.11
C GLY A 22 -14.53 -6.68 -19.91
N LEU A 23 -14.95 -7.50 -20.87
CA LEU A 23 -14.01 -8.33 -21.65
C LEU A 23 -13.19 -7.54 -22.68
N PHE A 24 -13.61 -6.32 -23.03
CA PHE A 24 -13.03 -5.59 -24.17
C PHE A 24 -12.52 -4.19 -23.81
N ASP A 25 -12.46 -3.84 -22.53
CA ASP A 25 -12.10 -2.51 -22.06
C ASP A 25 -10.83 -2.48 -21.19
N ARG A 26 -9.94 -3.48 -21.35
CA ARG A 26 -8.68 -3.54 -20.62
C ARG A 26 -7.88 -2.25 -20.82
N ASN A 27 -7.46 -1.64 -19.70
CA ASN A 27 -6.70 -0.39 -19.63
C ASN A 27 -7.40 0.84 -20.26
N GLN A 28 -8.72 0.83 -20.39
CA GLN A 28 -9.48 1.99 -20.84
C GLN A 28 -9.90 2.93 -19.71
N SER A 29 -9.77 2.50 -18.45
CA SER A 29 -9.94 3.34 -17.29
C SER A 29 -8.60 3.55 -16.59
N LEU A 30 -8.43 4.67 -15.89
CA LEU A 30 -7.25 4.88 -15.06
C LEU A 30 -7.29 4.01 -13.81
N TRP A 31 -6.13 3.60 -13.37
CA TRP A 31 -5.87 2.94 -12.09
C TRP A 31 -4.70 3.64 -11.41
N GLY A 32 -4.58 3.50 -10.09
CA GLY A 32 -3.48 4.14 -9.35
C GLY A 32 -3.78 4.28 -7.87
N GLY A 33 -2.87 4.94 -7.18
CA GLY A 33 -2.97 5.28 -5.78
C GLY A 33 -3.41 6.73 -5.54
N TRP A 34 -3.63 7.05 -4.29
CA TRP A 34 -4.03 8.37 -3.82
C TRP A 34 -3.10 8.85 -2.72
N ALA A 35 -2.61 10.09 -2.84
CA ALA A 35 -1.93 10.80 -1.78
C ALA A 35 -2.88 11.84 -1.20
N LEU A 36 -3.02 11.82 0.13
CA LEU A 36 -3.77 12.81 0.90
C LEU A 36 -2.78 13.61 1.72
N ASP A 37 -2.54 14.83 1.28
CA ASP A 37 -1.66 15.78 1.95
C ASP A 37 -2.52 16.74 2.77
N THR A 38 -2.34 16.72 4.08
CA THR A 38 -2.99 17.59 5.05
C THR A 38 -1.95 18.45 5.73
N GLU A 39 -2.38 19.45 6.51
CA GLU A 39 -1.45 20.26 7.33
C GLU A 39 -0.64 19.42 8.35
N ARG A 40 -1.04 18.16 8.62
CA ARG A 40 -0.46 17.34 9.69
C ARG A 40 0.14 16.05 9.21
N LEU A 41 -0.44 15.44 8.19
CA LEU A 41 -0.09 14.09 7.73
C LEU A 41 -0.13 14.02 6.21
N ASN A 42 0.83 13.33 5.63
CA ASN A 42 0.85 12.92 4.25
C ASN A 42 0.63 11.39 4.17
N ILE A 43 -0.53 11.00 3.67
CA ILE A 43 -1.00 9.61 3.67
C ILE A 43 -1.05 9.11 2.23
N LEU A 44 -0.44 7.95 1.97
CA LEU A 44 -0.57 7.24 0.70
C LEU A 44 -1.52 6.05 0.82
N HIS A 45 -2.39 5.89 -0.15
CA HIS A 45 -3.13 4.66 -0.40
C HIS A 45 -2.73 4.14 -1.77
N LEU A 46 -1.98 3.04 -1.81
CA LEU A 46 -1.38 2.56 -3.07
C LEU A 46 -2.41 1.93 -4.01
N GLY A 47 -3.58 1.50 -3.51
CA GLY A 47 -4.47 0.63 -4.27
C GLY A 47 -3.79 -0.72 -4.52
N ASP A 48 -4.11 -1.35 -5.65
CA ASP A 48 -3.43 -2.56 -6.08
C ASP A 48 -2.19 -2.20 -6.88
N THR A 49 -1.08 -2.89 -6.60
CA THR A 49 0.18 -2.66 -7.32
C THR A 49 1.13 -3.84 -7.21
N ALA A 50 1.89 -4.10 -8.28
CA ALA A 50 3.13 -4.84 -8.20
C ALA A 50 4.28 -3.91 -7.79
N TYR A 51 5.43 -4.50 -7.42
CA TYR A 51 6.66 -3.73 -7.20
C TYR A 51 7.18 -3.11 -8.49
N ASP A 52 7.57 -1.85 -8.43
CA ASP A 52 8.22 -1.15 -9.53
C ASP A 52 9.17 -0.06 -9.00
N LYS A 53 10.26 0.18 -9.74
CA LYS A 53 11.26 1.20 -9.39
C LYS A 53 10.73 2.64 -9.47
N MET A 54 9.57 2.87 -10.09
CA MET A 54 8.97 4.19 -10.14
C MET A 54 8.65 4.76 -8.74
N PHE A 55 8.50 3.89 -7.74
CA PHE A 55 8.23 4.30 -6.36
C PHE A 55 9.43 4.96 -5.67
N LEU A 56 10.65 4.72 -6.14
CA LEU A 56 11.87 5.38 -5.61
C LEU A 56 11.83 6.90 -5.76
N ASP A 57 11.09 7.42 -6.75
CA ASP A 57 10.96 8.86 -7.00
C ASP A 57 9.75 9.50 -6.30
N TYR A 58 8.96 8.73 -5.55
CA TYR A 58 7.67 9.24 -5.05
C TYR A 58 7.84 10.17 -3.86
N GLN A 59 8.84 9.96 -3.02
CA GLN A 59 9.15 10.87 -1.93
C GLN A 59 9.51 12.27 -2.47
N ASP A 60 10.33 12.34 -3.54
CA ASP A 60 10.67 13.61 -4.19
C ASP A 60 9.45 14.34 -4.77
N LYS A 61 8.43 13.57 -5.22
CA LYS A 61 7.23 14.11 -5.88
C LYS A 61 6.11 14.44 -4.90
N LEU A 62 5.97 13.67 -3.84
CA LEU A 62 4.85 13.71 -2.90
C LEU A 62 5.23 14.27 -1.53
N GLY A 63 6.54 14.45 -1.24
CA GLY A 63 7.05 14.86 0.06
C GLY A 63 7.23 13.68 1.02
N SER A 64 7.59 13.97 2.28
CA SER A 64 7.72 12.96 3.32
C SER A 64 6.39 12.22 3.53
N ILE A 65 6.46 10.89 3.69
CA ILE A 65 5.28 10.03 3.80
C ILE A 65 5.15 9.57 5.24
N ASP A 66 4.09 10.06 5.91
CA ASP A 66 3.83 9.70 7.31
C ASP A 66 3.18 8.32 7.41
N MET A 67 2.29 7.98 6.46
CA MET A 67 1.58 6.71 6.47
C MET A 67 1.32 6.18 5.06
N THR A 68 1.50 4.87 4.89
CA THR A 68 1.16 4.16 3.65
C THR A 68 0.18 3.01 3.91
N PHE A 69 -0.95 3.00 3.21
CA PHE A 69 -1.80 1.82 3.06
C PHE A 69 -1.24 0.95 1.93
N MET A 70 -0.64 -0.18 2.31
CA MET A 70 0.15 -1.07 1.46
C MET A 70 -0.61 -2.37 1.18
N PRO A 71 -0.88 -2.75 -0.08
CA PRO A 71 -1.44 -4.07 -0.37
C PRO A 71 -0.42 -5.15 0.00
N ILE A 72 -0.88 -6.26 0.62
CA ILE A 72 -0.02 -7.38 1.03
C ILE A 72 -0.62 -8.75 0.69
N GLY A 73 -1.75 -8.80 0.00
CA GLY A 73 -2.45 -10.02 -0.41
C GLY A 73 -2.63 -10.14 -1.92
N SER A 74 -3.25 -11.22 -2.34
CA SER A 74 -3.50 -11.57 -3.75
C SER A 74 -2.21 -11.77 -4.56
N TYR A 75 -1.17 -12.37 -3.97
CA TYR A 75 0.14 -12.47 -4.61
C TYR A 75 0.49 -13.87 -5.13
N PHE A 76 -0.31 -14.90 -4.85
CA PHE A 76 0.01 -16.26 -5.27
C PHE A 76 -1.06 -16.86 -6.21
N PRO A 77 -0.67 -17.52 -7.32
CA PRO A 77 0.70 -17.93 -7.69
C PRO A 77 1.55 -16.80 -8.31
N ARG A 78 2.83 -16.74 -7.93
CA ARG A 78 3.75 -15.66 -8.33
C ARG A 78 4.03 -15.57 -9.83
N ASP A 79 3.92 -16.67 -10.58
CA ASP A 79 4.07 -16.67 -12.05
C ASP A 79 2.97 -15.90 -12.78
N ILE A 80 1.84 -15.64 -12.10
CA ILE A 80 0.72 -14.84 -12.61
C ILE A 80 0.66 -13.48 -11.91
N GLU A 81 0.67 -13.49 -10.57
CA GLU A 81 0.34 -12.32 -9.75
C GLU A 81 1.49 -11.32 -9.59
N ALA A 82 2.75 -11.74 -9.82
CA ALA A 82 3.91 -10.85 -9.67
C ALA A 82 3.90 -9.60 -10.58
N GLU A 83 3.15 -9.65 -11.68
CA GLU A 83 3.00 -8.49 -12.57
C GLU A 83 2.01 -7.45 -12.05
N TYR A 84 1.16 -7.82 -11.06
CA TYR A 84 0.02 -7.02 -10.61
C TYR A 84 0.01 -6.75 -9.12
N HIS A 85 0.55 -7.67 -8.31
CA HIS A 85 0.50 -7.60 -6.85
C HIS A 85 1.88 -7.83 -6.22
N VAL A 86 2.24 -6.98 -5.26
CA VAL A 86 3.39 -7.23 -4.39
C VAL A 86 3.11 -8.41 -3.47
N ASP A 87 4.12 -9.24 -3.21
CA ASP A 87 4.08 -10.14 -2.07
C ASP A 87 4.52 -9.42 -0.78
N PRO A 88 4.38 -10.03 0.41
CA PRO A 88 4.75 -9.37 1.65
C PRO A 88 6.21 -8.93 1.74
N TYR A 89 7.15 -9.64 1.08
CA TYR A 89 8.57 -9.25 1.06
C TYR A 89 8.79 -8.03 0.17
N GLU A 90 8.15 -7.99 -0.98
CA GLU A 90 8.15 -6.83 -1.87
C GLU A 90 7.44 -5.63 -1.23
N ALA A 91 6.36 -5.86 -0.46
CA ALA A 91 5.67 -4.82 0.31
C ALA A 91 6.57 -4.19 1.38
N ILE A 92 7.38 -5.00 2.08
CA ILE A 92 8.40 -4.51 3.02
C ILE A 92 9.46 -3.67 2.29
N GLN A 93 9.95 -4.16 1.15
CA GLN A 93 10.91 -3.40 0.35
C GLN A 93 10.31 -2.08 -0.13
N LEU A 94 9.07 -2.11 -0.61
CA LEU A 94 8.36 -0.92 -1.09
C LEU A 94 8.13 0.10 0.04
N ALA A 95 7.82 -0.33 1.26
CA ALA A 95 7.71 0.54 2.41
C ALA A 95 9.04 1.26 2.72
N LYS A 96 10.17 0.55 2.56
CA LYS A 96 11.52 1.13 2.70
C LYS A 96 11.86 2.10 1.57
N ASP A 97 11.52 1.75 0.33
CA ASP A 97 11.76 2.60 -0.84
C ASP A 97 10.94 3.90 -0.82
N LEU A 98 9.74 3.85 -0.25
CA LEU A 98 8.90 5.01 0.00
C LEU A 98 9.34 5.82 1.22
N GLU A 99 10.28 5.30 2.04
CA GLU A 99 10.65 5.87 3.34
C GLU A 99 9.40 6.17 4.21
N SER A 100 8.40 5.29 4.15
CA SER A 100 7.16 5.46 4.88
C SER A 100 7.40 5.36 6.39
N ALA A 101 7.03 6.40 7.14
CA ALA A 101 7.24 6.42 8.59
C ALA A 101 6.40 5.34 9.29
N TYR A 102 5.21 5.06 8.76
CA TYR A 102 4.31 4.01 9.21
C TYR A 102 3.61 3.34 8.04
N THR A 103 3.53 2.01 8.03
CA THR A 103 2.86 1.25 6.97
C THR A 103 1.74 0.40 7.55
N TYR A 104 0.58 0.40 6.90
CA TYR A 104 -0.56 -0.43 7.26
C TYR A 104 -0.91 -1.38 6.13
N GLY A 105 -0.87 -2.69 6.40
CA GLY A 105 -1.18 -3.73 5.43
C GLY A 105 -2.67 -3.85 5.15
N ILE A 106 -3.04 -3.69 3.89
CA ILE A 106 -4.39 -3.83 3.37
C ILE A 106 -4.47 -4.94 2.31
N HIS A 107 -5.65 -5.15 1.72
CA HIS A 107 -5.87 -6.08 0.62
C HIS A 107 -5.54 -7.55 0.98
N TRP A 108 -5.81 -7.98 2.21
CA TRP A 108 -5.61 -9.35 2.68
C TRP A 108 -6.75 -9.78 3.62
N GLY A 109 -6.96 -11.10 3.76
CA GLY A 109 -7.87 -11.67 4.76
C GLY A 109 -9.37 -11.46 4.54
N GLY A 110 -9.79 -10.77 3.47
CA GLY A 110 -11.19 -10.44 3.21
C GLY A 110 -11.85 -11.35 2.18
N ILE A 111 -11.36 -11.34 0.96
CA ILE A 111 -11.91 -12.10 -0.16
C ILE A 111 -10.81 -13.03 -0.70
N PHE A 112 -11.16 -14.30 -0.96
CA PHE A 112 -10.22 -15.31 -1.41
C PHE A 112 -10.29 -15.44 -2.93
N PHE A 113 -9.50 -14.64 -3.64
CA PHE A 113 -9.34 -14.76 -5.10
C PHE A 113 -8.09 -15.54 -5.50
N THR A 114 -7.15 -15.69 -4.59
CA THR A 114 -5.81 -16.23 -4.79
C THR A 114 -5.54 -17.40 -3.83
N GLN A 115 -4.41 -18.05 -3.94
CA GLN A 115 -4.15 -19.35 -3.31
C GLN A 115 -3.25 -19.28 -2.06
N GLU A 116 -2.76 -18.09 -1.70
CA GLU A 116 -1.98 -17.94 -0.47
C GLU A 116 -2.83 -18.19 0.79
N PRO A 117 -2.23 -18.75 1.85
CA PRO A 117 -2.90 -18.88 3.13
C PRO A 117 -3.32 -17.53 3.69
N THR A 118 -4.55 -17.43 4.20
CA THR A 118 -5.18 -16.17 4.64
C THR A 118 -4.32 -15.31 5.56
N TYR A 119 -3.62 -15.93 6.51
CA TYR A 119 -2.83 -15.22 7.53
C TYR A 119 -1.33 -15.17 7.21
N GLU A 120 -0.88 -15.81 6.13
CA GLU A 120 0.53 -15.82 5.73
C GLU A 120 1.12 -14.43 5.54
N PRO A 121 0.43 -13.45 4.88
CA PRO A 121 0.94 -12.09 4.77
C PRO A 121 1.24 -11.46 6.12
N GLN A 122 0.33 -11.61 7.08
CA GLN A 122 0.49 -11.09 8.43
C GLN A 122 1.66 -11.76 9.17
N GLU A 123 1.82 -13.07 9.04
CA GLU A 123 2.89 -13.83 9.69
C GLU A 123 4.26 -13.42 9.17
N ILE A 124 4.38 -13.23 7.85
CA ILE A 124 5.62 -12.76 7.21
C ILE A 124 6.00 -11.36 7.71
N ILE A 125 5.05 -10.42 7.72
CA ILE A 125 5.28 -9.04 8.21
C ILE A 125 5.68 -9.05 9.69
N LYS A 126 4.97 -9.78 10.54
CA LYS A 126 5.31 -9.90 11.97
C LYS A 126 6.72 -10.45 12.20
N LYS A 127 7.12 -11.46 11.42
CA LYS A 127 8.46 -12.01 11.49
C LYS A 127 9.51 -10.97 11.07
N ALA A 128 9.26 -10.26 9.97
CA ALA A 128 10.16 -9.21 9.50
C ALA A 128 10.34 -8.07 10.53
N MET A 129 9.28 -7.67 11.24
CA MET A 129 9.36 -6.67 12.31
C MET A 129 10.19 -7.16 13.53
N ILE A 130 10.21 -8.45 13.80
CA ILE A 130 11.08 -9.03 14.84
C ILE A 130 12.56 -8.97 14.40
N GLU A 131 12.83 -9.24 13.12
CA GLU A 131 14.16 -9.24 12.54
C GLU A 131 14.70 -7.80 12.31
N ASP A 132 13.80 -6.87 12.00
CA ASP A 132 14.11 -5.44 11.78
C ASP A 132 13.16 -4.57 12.64
N PRO A 133 13.51 -4.24 13.88
CA PRO A 133 12.67 -3.43 14.78
C PRO A 133 12.47 -1.97 14.32
N THR A 134 13.16 -1.52 13.28
CA THR A 134 12.94 -0.19 12.68
C THR A 134 11.76 -0.17 11.70
N LEU A 135 11.27 -1.34 11.30
CA LEU A 135 10.14 -1.49 10.41
C LEU A 135 8.82 -1.25 11.17
N ASN A 136 8.14 -0.16 10.86
CA ASN A 136 6.81 0.18 11.39
C ASN A 136 5.73 -0.31 10.44
N PHE A 137 5.35 -1.58 10.54
CA PHE A 137 4.39 -2.19 9.62
C PHE A 137 3.26 -2.92 10.38
N GLU A 138 2.08 -2.33 10.48
CA GLU A 138 0.92 -2.90 11.17
C GLU A 138 0.07 -3.75 10.20
N THR A 139 -0.50 -4.84 10.72
CA THR A 139 -1.34 -5.78 9.95
C THR A 139 -2.54 -6.27 10.78
N SER A 140 -3.21 -5.38 11.48
CA SER A 140 -4.33 -5.73 12.36
C SER A 140 -5.54 -6.28 11.59
N ILE A 141 -6.28 -7.15 12.26
CA ILE A 141 -7.53 -7.71 11.74
C ILE A 141 -8.59 -6.60 11.61
N PRO A 142 -9.43 -6.62 10.55
CA PRO A 142 -10.50 -5.63 10.39
C PRO A 142 -11.38 -5.48 11.64
N GLY A 143 -11.71 -4.24 11.99
CA GLY A 143 -12.55 -3.91 13.15
C GLY A 143 -11.78 -3.57 14.43
N ILE A 144 -10.46 -3.66 14.43
CA ILE A 144 -9.62 -3.19 15.54
C ILE A 144 -9.25 -1.73 15.31
N LEU A 145 -9.44 -0.90 16.34
CA LEU A 145 -8.97 0.49 16.33
C LEU A 145 -7.46 0.51 16.53
N ILE A 146 -6.76 1.24 15.67
CA ILE A 146 -5.32 1.43 15.73
C ILE A 146 -5.06 2.92 15.95
N GLU A 147 -4.22 3.23 16.94
CA GLU A 147 -3.67 4.56 17.11
C GLU A 147 -2.32 4.62 16.38
N ILE A 148 -2.19 5.60 15.49
CA ILE A 148 -0.95 5.87 14.77
C ILE A 148 -0.09 6.77 15.66
N PRO A 149 1.20 6.45 15.86
CA PRO A 149 2.10 7.21 16.72
C PRO A 149 2.27 8.67 16.31
#